data_e131d940ffd06c53f09d43465fb63ae8
#
_entry.id   e131d940ffd06c53f09d43465fb63ae8
#
_cell.length_a   1.000
_cell.length_b   1.000
_cell.length_c   1.000
_cell.angle_alpha   90.00
_cell.angle_beta   90.00
_cell.angle_gamma   90.00
#
_symmetry.space_group_name_H-M   'P 1'
#
loop_
_entity.id
_entity.type
_entity.pdbx_description
1 polymer ?
#
loop_
_entity_poly.entity_id
_entity_poly.type
_entity_poly.pdbx_seq_one_letter_code
_entity_poly.pdbx_strand_id
1 'polypeptide(L)'
;MHTPAILIIAIGLIAGVARTQTQPTAASPASSGTNVYFASYGMVTVDSDETAAALQEMVGDRAKLTYYKPNNKLLVYGPPEAHRILRDALRDLNAPRRNVRIEVSFDEQRDTSETEASICGSGSVMVTHAGVSGTAHITPRAESRTTATTAQTRQRLLVQSGSEASLRVGETVPFVDELIVLGRHYGYIAREVTLRNVGASLDVRARIIGDGPGVQLTLTPELSGVSSGRSQRIRYTQLATTLTANDGATVTLATFGENADFYRIFLAGLARTRDASSMQITLRVTIEAPSGAPEPAPAR
;
A
#
# COMPACT_ATOMS: atom_id res chain seq x y z
N MET A 1 9.50 75.22 21.18
CA MET A 1 9.77 76.51 20.52
C MET A 1 9.10 76.53 19.17
N HIS A 2 8.19 77.46 19.07
CA HIS A 2 7.56 78.12 17.92
C HIS A 2 6.43 77.43 17.17
N THR A 3 5.27 77.80 17.63
CA THR A 3 3.96 77.97 17.02
C THR A 3 3.95 79.07 15.94
N PRO A 4 2.84 79.47 15.37
CA PRO A 4 1.95 79.00 14.33
C PRO A 4 1.73 80.06 13.25
N ALA A 5 1.00 79.79 12.21
CA ALA A 5 0.36 80.88 11.43
C ALA A 5 -0.97 80.42 10.86
N ILE A 6 -1.99 81.03 11.43
CA ILE A 6 -3.35 81.18 10.97
C ILE A 6 -3.37 82.22 9.84
N LEU A 7 -4.14 81.99 8.77
CA LEU A 7 -4.69 83.08 7.95
C LEU A 7 -6.13 82.80 7.51
N ILE A 8 -6.93 83.76 7.79
CA ILE A 8 -8.37 83.86 7.71
C ILE A 8 -8.77 84.66 6.48
N ILE A 9 -9.92 84.31 5.87
CA ILE A 9 -10.97 85.17 5.18
C ILE A 9 -10.73 85.65 3.73
N ALA A 10 -11.71 85.30 2.87
CA ALA A 10 -12.64 86.29 2.37
C ALA A 10 -13.84 85.70 1.59
N ILE A 11 -15.00 86.08 2.08
CA ILE A 11 -16.32 85.89 1.48
C ILE A 11 -16.45 86.87 0.27
N GLY A 12 -16.85 86.34 -0.89
CA GLY A 12 -17.23 87.13 -2.02
C GLY A 12 -18.54 86.60 -2.63
N LEU A 13 -19.64 87.23 -2.25
CA LEU A 13 -20.97 87.05 -2.82
C LEU A 13 -21.09 87.85 -4.10
N ILE A 14 -21.28 87.23 -5.29
CA ILE A 14 -21.75 87.89 -6.48
C ILE A 14 -22.87 87.10 -7.14
N ALA A 15 -24.05 87.62 -7.10
CA ALA A 15 -25.23 87.20 -7.83
C ALA A 15 -25.07 87.55 -9.34
N GLY A 16 -25.46 86.67 -10.23
CA GLY A 16 -25.50 87.00 -11.63
C GLY A 16 -25.86 85.92 -12.62
N VAL A 17 -27.11 85.87 -12.99
CA VAL A 17 -27.65 85.58 -14.34
C VAL A 17 -27.63 84.09 -14.79
N ALA A 18 -28.82 83.52 -14.79
CA ALA A 18 -29.19 82.29 -15.48
C ALA A 18 -28.94 82.44 -17.01
N ARG A 19 -28.09 81.54 -17.51
CA ARG A 19 -28.06 81.16 -18.93
C ARG A 19 -28.34 79.69 -19.02
N THR A 20 -29.49 79.31 -19.52
CA THR A 20 -29.90 77.99 -19.94
C THR A 20 -28.99 77.58 -21.09
N GLN A 21 -28.00 76.74 -20.80
CA GLN A 21 -27.27 75.98 -21.82
C GLN A 21 -27.81 74.59 -21.86
N THR A 22 -28.44 74.24 -22.96
CA THR A 22 -28.77 72.88 -23.37
C THR A 22 -27.47 72.12 -23.54
N GLN A 23 -27.17 71.24 -22.55
CA GLN A 23 -26.02 70.35 -22.58
C GLN A 23 -26.41 69.18 -23.47
N PRO A 24 -25.62 68.80 -24.51
CA PRO A 24 -25.86 67.59 -25.24
C PRO A 24 -25.53 66.42 -24.30
N THR A 25 -26.48 65.49 -24.12
CA THR A 25 -26.35 64.28 -23.45
C THR A 25 -25.22 63.45 -24.10
N ALA A 26 -24.02 63.61 -23.62
CA ALA A 26 -22.95 62.72 -23.95
C ALA A 26 -23.31 61.33 -23.30
N ALA A 27 -23.69 60.39 -24.15
CA ALA A 27 -23.75 58.97 -23.77
C ALA A 27 -22.40 58.58 -23.18
N SER A 28 -22.36 58.39 -21.88
CA SER A 28 -21.23 57.75 -21.21
C SER A 28 -21.01 56.42 -21.91
N PRO A 29 -19.84 56.14 -22.44
CA PRO A 29 -19.53 54.79 -22.86
C PRO A 29 -19.64 53.95 -21.60
N ALA A 30 -20.54 52.97 -21.62
CA ALA A 30 -20.55 51.90 -20.62
C ALA A 30 -19.15 51.29 -20.61
N SER A 31 -18.34 51.73 -19.68
CA SER A 31 -17.09 51.04 -19.37
C SER A 31 -17.50 49.64 -18.88
N SER A 32 -17.46 48.69 -19.79
CA SER A 32 -17.40 47.29 -19.47
C SER A 32 -16.05 47.06 -18.77
N GLY A 33 -15.89 47.65 -17.59
CA GLY A 33 -14.80 47.37 -16.69
C GLY A 33 -14.93 45.91 -16.29
N THR A 34 -14.05 45.09 -16.84
CA THR A 34 -13.89 43.70 -16.41
C THR A 34 -13.55 43.78 -14.94
N ASN A 35 -14.55 43.52 -14.07
CA ASN A 35 -14.37 43.56 -12.63
C ASN A 35 -13.46 42.41 -12.25
N VAL A 36 -12.16 42.65 -12.21
CA VAL A 36 -11.15 41.69 -11.76
C VAL A 36 -11.03 41.75 -10.25
N TYR A 37 -11.07 40.63 -9.59
CA TYR A 37 -10.91 40.56 -8.15
C TYR A 37 -9.99 39.38 -7.74
N PHE A 38 -9.54 39.43 -6.49
CA PHE A 38 -8.70 38.42 -5.89
C PHE A 38 -9.55 37.50 -5.01
N ALA A 39 -9.36 36.17 -5.14
CA ALA A 39 -9.94 35.16 -4.23
C ALA A 39 -8.97 34.03 -4.00
N SER A 40 -9.14 33.37 -2.85
CA SER A 40 -8.37 32.17 -2.50
C SER A 40 -9.29 30.96 -2.40
N TYR A 41 -8.87 29.85 -2.99
CA TYR A 41 -9.60 28.58 -2.98
C TYR A 41 -8.75 27.51 -2.29
N GLY A 42 -9.36 26.68 -1.43
CA GLY A 42 -8.70 25.54 -0.83
C GLY A 42 -8.53 24.41 -1.84
N MET A 43 -7.38 23.76 -1.83
CA MET A 43 -7.11 22.55 -2.62
C MET A 43 -6.92 21.38 -1.66
N VAL A 44 -7.62 20.27 -1.91
CA VAL A 44 -7.52 19.04 -1.09
C VAL A 44 -6.64 18.00 -1.78
N THR A 45 -6.36 18.18 -3.07
CA THR A 45 -5.63 17.23 -3.90
C THR A 45 -4.12 17.24 -3.59
N VAL A 46 -3.50 16.07 -3.61
CA VAL A 46 -2.09 15.84 -3.21
C VAL A 46 -1.10 16.44 -4.21
N ASP A 47 -1.38 16.40 -5.53
CA ASP A 47 -0.50 16.92 -6.59
C ASP A 47 -0.93 18.33 -7.03
N SER A 48 -0.74 19.25 -6.14
CA SER A 48 -1.25 20.60 -6.27
C SER A 48 -0.50 21.48 -7.26
N ASP A 49 0.79 21.22 -7.54
CA ASP A 49 1.54 21.98 -8.55
C ASP A 49 1.07 21.64 -9.98
N GLU A 50 0.91 20.34 -10.28
CA GLU A 50 0.42 19.85 -11.57
C GLU A 50 -1.04 20.29 -11.80
N THR A 51 -1.86 20.16 -10.77
CA THR A 51 -3.26 20.60 -10.80
C THR A 51 -3.38 22.10 -11.02
N ALA A 52 -2.54 22.91 -10.37
CA ALA A 52 -2.52 24.35 -10.56
C ALA A 52 -2.10 24.74 -11.99
N ALA A 53 -1.14 24.02 -12.56
CA ALA A 53 -0.72 24.23 -13.97
C ALA A 53 -1.85 23.88 -14.94
N ALA A 54 -2.54 22.75 -14.74
CA ALA A 54 -3.69 22.36 -15.56
C ALA A 54 -4.85 23.36 -15.45
N LEU A 55 -5.13 23.87 -14.24
CA LEU A 55 -6.14 24.92 -14.04
C LEU A 55 -5.75 26.25 -14.69
N GLN A 56 -4.45 26.60 -14.68
CA GLN A 56 -3.96 27.79 -15.40
C GLN A 56 -4.16 27.65 -16.91
N GLU A 57 -3.94 26.46 -17.46
CA GLU A 57 -4.17 26.19 -18.89
C GLU A 57 -5.66 26.30 -19.25
N MET A 58 -6.57 25.81 -18.41
CA MET A 58 -8.02 25.91 -18.61
C MET A 58 -8.52 27.36 -18.64
N VAL A 59 -7.96 28.22 -17.81
CA VAL A 59 -8.38 29.64 -17.72
C VAL A 59 -7.60 30.49 -18.70
N GLY A 60 -6.42 30.07 -19.14
CA GLY A 60 -5.52 30.80 -20.01
C GLY A 60 -5.06 32.12 -19.38
N ASP A 61 -4.86 33.15 -20.24
CA ASP A 61 -4.41 34.49 -19.81
C ASP A 61 -5.49 35.33 -19.14
N ARG A 62 -6.72 34.80 -19.00
CA ARG A 62 -7.86 35.55 -18.42
C ARG A 62 -7.72 35.79 -16.92
N ALA A 63 -6.99 34.91 -16.22
CA ALA A 63 -6.71 35.04 -14.81
C ALA A 63 -5.32 34.55 -14.48
N LYS A 64 -4.71 35.12 -13.43
CA LYS A 64 -3.43 34.71 -12.91
C LYS A 64 -3.67 33.80 -11.70
N LEU A 65 -3.15 32.57 -11.77
CA LEU A 65 -3.20 31.61 -10.71
C LEU A 65 -1.83 31.49 -10.03
N THR A 66 -1.84 31.37 -8.72
CA THR A 66 -0.62 31.12 -7.94
C THR A 66 -0.96 30.11 -6.84
N TYR A 67 -0.25 29.00 -6.84
CA TYR A 67 -0.42 28.01 -5.79
C TYR A 67 0.44 28.36 -4.56
N TYR A 68 -0.22 28.46 -3.40
CA TYR A 68 0.42 28.77 -2.13
C TYR A 68 0.52 27.50 -1.28
N LYS A 69 1.69 26.84 -1.35
CA LYS A 69 1.99 25.55 -0.70
C LYS A 69 1.70 25.49 0.81
N PRO A 70 2.11 26.49 1.64
CA PRO A 70 1.99 26.36 3.08
C PRO A 70 0.56 26.10 3.58
N ASN A 71 -0.44 26.65 2.90
CA ASN A 71 -1.85 26.55 3.30
C ASN A 71 -2.70 25.75 2.30
N ASN A 72 -2.07 25.13 1.32
CA ASN A 72 -2.73 24.37 0.25
C ASN A 72 -3.85 25.18 -0.43
N LYS A 73 -3.55 26.42 -0.80
CA LYS A 73 -4.51 27.38 -1.39
C LYS A 73 -4.09 27.81 -2.78
N LEU A 74 -5.07 27.86 -3.68
CA LEU A 74 -4.94 28.47 -4.99
C LEU A 74 -5.37 29.94 -4.88
N LEU A 75 -4.46 30.85 -5.15
CA LEU A 75 -4.70 32.29 -5.20
C LEU A 75 -5.03 32.66 -6.64
N VAL A 76 -6.15 33.31 -6.85
CA VAL A 76 -6.66 33.62 -8.17
C VAL A 76 -6.95 35.12 -8.29
N TYR A 77 -6.41 35.73 -9.32
CA TYR A 77 -6.71 37.11 -9.69
C TYR A 77 -7.25 37.14 -11.12
N GLY A 78 -8.53 37.54 -11.28
CA GLY A 78 -9.18 37.48 -12.57
C GLY A 78 -10.64 37.96 -12.59
N PRO A 79 -11.32 37.86 -13.73
CA PRO A 79 -12.71 38.23 -13.88
C PRO A 79 -13.65 37.18 -13.27
N PRO A 80 -14.93 37.53 -13.00
CA PRO A 80 -15.92 36.65 -12.40
C PRO A 80 -16.11 35.32 -13.14
N GLU A 81 -15.99 35.34 -14.47
CA GLU A 81 -16.12 34.14 -15.29
C GLU A 81 -15.00 33.13 -15.03
N ALA A 82 -13.75 33.60 -14.91
CA ALA A 82 -12.62 32.75 -14.58
C ALA A 82 -12.80 32.12 -13.19
N HIS A 83 -13.27 32.89 -12.22
CA HIS A 83 -13.57 32.39 -10.88
C HIS A 83 -14.70 31.34 -10.87
N ARG A 84 -15.70 31.47 -11.77
CA ARG A 84 -16.77 30.47 -11.91
C ARG A 84 -16.22 29.17 -12.46
N ILE A 85 -15.47 29.21 -13.56
CA ILE A 85 -14.84 28.04 -14.17
C ILE A 85 -13.95 27.32 -13.15
N LEU A 86 -13.12 28.07 -12.43
CA LEU A 86 -12.23 27.50 -11.42
C LEU A 86 -12.97 26.90 -10.24
N ARG A 87 -14.07 27.50 -9.80
CA ARG A 87 -14.89 26.97 -8.71
C ARG A 87 -15.55 25.64 -9.10
N ASP A 88 -16.08 25.55 -10.31
CA ASP A 88 -16.70 24.36 -10.83
C ASP A 88 -15.65 23.24 -10.97
N ALA A 89 -14.50 23.53 -11.58
CA ALA A 89 -13.40 22.58 -11.68
C ALA A 89 -12.85 22.12 -10.30
N LEU A 90 -12.67 23.07 -9.37
CA LEU A 90 -12.21 22.75 -8.01
C LEU A 90 -13.23 21.96 -7.20
N ARG A 91 -14.52 22.13 -7.45
CA ARG A 91 -15.56 21.32 -6.82
C ARG A 91 -15.40 19.84 -7.18
N ASP A 92 -15.15 19.55 -8.44
CA ASP A 92 -14.96 18.19 -8.93
C ASP A 92 -13.62 17.60 -8.45
N LEU A 93 -12.54 18.41 -8.49
CA LEU A 93 -11.21 18.01 -8.05
C LEU A 93 -11.11 17.82 -6.53
N ASN A 94 -11.84 18.60 -5.75
CA ASN A 94 -11.87 18.52 -4.29
C ASN A 94 -12.91 17.51 -3.77
N ALA A 95 -13.58 16.77 -4.66
CA ALA A 95 -14.47 15.68 -4.23
C ALA A 95 -13.68 14.69 -3.37
N PRO A 96 -14.20 14.29 -2.20
CA PRO A 96 -13.50 13.39 -1.31
C PRO A 96 -13.25 12.05 -1.99
N ARG A 97 -11.98 11.66 -2.07
CA ARG A 97 -11.60 10.39 -2.68
C ARG A 97 -12.08 9.22 -1.84
N ARG A 98 -12.69 8.24 -2.47
CA ARG A 98 -13.15 7.02 -1.83
C ARG A 98 -11.94 6.19 -1.38
N ASN A 99 -12.12 5.44 -0.31
CA ASN A 99 -11.15 4.49 0.18
C ASN A 99 -11.38 3.11 -0.43
N VAL A 100 -10.30 2.36 -0.59
CA VAL A 100 -10.33 0.98 -1.06
C VAL A 100 -9.77 0.10 0.05
N ARG A 101 -10.58 -0.82 0.54
CA ARG A 101 -10.15 -1.88 1.46
C ARG A 101 -9.65 -3.05 0.63
N ILE A 102 -8.45 -3.49 0.92
CA ILE A 102 -7.77 -4.58 0.24
C ILE A 102 -7.49 -5.65 1.28
N GLU A 103 -7.91 -6.87 0.99
CA GLU A 103 -7.63 -8.05 1.81
C GLU A 103 -6.93 -9.08 0.93
N VAL A 104 -5.71 -9.45 1.33
CA VAL A 104 -4.93 -10.51 0.70
C VAL A 104 -4.86 -11.68 1.67
N SER A 105 -5.27 -12.86 1.21
CA SER A 105 -5.19 -14.11 1.96
C SER A 105 -4.19 -15.05 1.31
N PHE A 106 -3.33 -15.62 2.14
CA PHE A 106 -2.45 -16.74 1.80
C PHE A 106 -3.01 -17.99 2.48
N ASP A 107 -3.45 -18.93 1.70
CA ASP A 107 -3.97 -20.21 2.18
C ASP A 107 -2.95 -21.29 1.81
N GLU A 108 -2.21 -21.82 2.81
CA GLU A 108 -1.22 -22.88 2.64
C GLU A 108 -1.81 -24.19 3.17
N GLN A 109 -1.78 -25.21 2.35
CA GLN A 109 -2.06 -26.58 2.74
C GLN A 109 -0.80 -27.40 2.56
N ARG A 110 -0.41 -28.12 3.61
CA ARG A 110 0.75 -29.00 3.61
C ARG A 110 0.36 -30.38 4.09
N ASP A 111 0.64 -31.36 3.26
CA ASP A 111 0.50 -32.78 3.58
C ASP A 111 1.89 -33.40 3.71
N THR A 112 2.24 -33.79 4.93
CA THR A 112 3.51 -34.45 5.21
C THR A 112 3.23 -35.94 5.51
N SER A 113 3.77 -36.81 4.68
CA SER A 113 3.72 -38.26 4.90
C SER A 113 5.11 -38.76 5.22
N GLU A 114 5.29 -39.20 6.45
CA GLU A 114 6.53 -39.77 6.95
C GLU A 114 6.37 -41.28 7.12
N THR A 115 7.22 -42.04 6.46
CA THR A 115 7.28 -43.49 6.61
C THR A 115 8.61 -43.86 7.25
N GLU A 116 8.58 -44.30 8.49
CA GLU A 116 9.75 -44.74 9.23
C GLU A 116 9.76 -46.27 9.24
N ALA A 117 10.79 -46.85 8.69
CA ALA A 117 11.02 -48.29 8.78
C ALA A 117 12.20 -48.52 9.73
N SER A 118 11.93 -49.15 10.85
CA SER A 118 12.96 -49.53 11.81
C SER A 118 13.04 -51.03 11.94
N ILE A 119 14.24 -51.53 12.07
CA ILE A 119 14.51 -52.96 12.35
C ILE A 119 15.01 -53.04 13.77
N CYS A 120 14.18 -53.59 14.66
CA CYS A 120 14.59 -53.87 16.03
C CYS A 120 14.99 -55.31 16.11
N GLY A 121 16.23 -55.55 16.49
CA GLY A 121 16.78 -56.90 16.76
C GLY A 121 17.15 -57.06 18.23
N SER A 122 16.64 -58.07 18.86
CA SER A 122 17.15 -58.54 20.15
C SER A 122 17.75 -59.94 19.97
N GLY A 123 18.97 -60.15 20.42
CA GLY A 123 19.66 -61.38 20.37
C GLY A 123 20.25 -61.78 21.76
N SER A 124 20.10 -63.00 22.17
CA SER A 124 20.80 -63.52 23.32
C SER A 124 21.73 -64.66 22.88
N VAL A 125 22.96 -64.58 23.34
CA VAL A 125 23.94 -65.65 23.14
C VAL A 125 24.21 -66.31 24.47
N MET A 126 23.96 -67.63 24.58
CA MET A 126 24.28 -68.42 25.75
C MET A 126 25.47 -69.28 25.41
N VAL A 127 26.54 -69.17 26.18
CA VAL A 127 27.75 -69.98 26.09
C VAL A 127 27.72 -70.96 27.26
N THR A 128 27.67 -72.26 26.95
CA THR A 128 27.70 -73.30 27.93
C THR A 128 28.87 -74.23 27.61
N HIS A 129 29.25 -75.10 28.57
CA HIS A 129 30.30 -76.10 28.35
C HIS A 129 29.99 -77.09 27.20
N ALA A 130 28.76 -77.17 26.76
CA ALA A 130 28.31 -78.03 25.66
C ALA A 130 28.22 -77.35 24.29
N GLY A 131 28.48 -76.01 24.22
CA GLY A 131 28.43 -75.31 22.98
C GLY A 131 27.84 -73.85 23.12
N VAL A 132 27.85 -73.15 22.02
CA VAL A 132 27.29 -71.80 21.91
C VAL A 132 25.94 -71.89 21.20
N SER A 133 24.92 -71.47 21.87
CA SER A 133 23.58 -71.31 21.25
C SER A 133 23.14 -69.83 21.31
N GLY A 134 22.60 -69.36 20.23
CA GLY A 134 22.11 -67.97 20.15
C GLY A 134 20.76 -67.92 19.45
N THR A 135 19.87 -67.10 19.95
CA THR A 135 18.61 -66.78 19.31
C THR A 135 18.62 -65.31 18.94
N ALA A 136 18.36 -64.98 17.65
CA ALA A 136 18.18 -63.61 17.18
C ALA A 136 16.72 -63.46 16.78
N HIS A 137 16.06 -62.46 17.36
CA HIS A 137 14.73 -62.05 16.96
C HIS A 137 14.87 -60.71 16.21
N ILE A 138 14.46 -60.70 14.96
CA ILE A 138 14.42 -59.52 14.13
C ILE A 138 12.94 -59.19 13.90
N THR A 139 12.51 -58.06 14.40
CA THR A 139 11.15 -57.56 14.20
C THR A 139 11.20 -56.34 13.33
N PRO A 140 10.76 -56.42 12.06
CA PRO A 140 10.59 -55.25 11.23
C PRO A 140 9.39 -54.44 11.75
N ARG A 141 9.57 -53.12 11.92
CA ARG A 141 8.52 -52.19 12.30
C ARG A 141 8.46 -51.10 11.24
N ALA A 142 7.34 -50.99 10.60
CA ALA A 142 7.05 -49.89 9.70
C ALA A 142 5.94 -49.01 10.31
N GLU A 143 6.22 -47.76 10.50
CA GLU A 143 5.26 -46.79 11.00
C GLU A 143 5.07 -45.71 9.91
N SER A 144 3.84 -45.48 9.50
CA SER A 144 3.48 -44.46 8.56
C SER A 144 2.64 -43.43 9.27
N ARG A 145 3.08 -42.16 9.23
CA ARG A 145 2.38 -41.03 9.81
C ARG A 145 2.11 -40.01 8.72
N THR A 146 0.84 -39.66 8.52
CA THR A 146 0.41 -38.57 7.64
C THR A 146 -0.08 -37.41 8.49
N THR A 147 0.48 -36.23 8.28
CA THR A 147 0.07 -35.01 8.96
C THR A 147 -0.35 -33.98 7.91
N ALA A 148 -1.60 -33.55 7.97
CA ALA A 148 -2.12 -32.44 7.17
C ALA A 148 -2.10 -31.17 8.03
N THR A 149 -1.50 -30.12 7.52
CA THR A 149 -1.43 -28.81 8.17
C THR A 149 -1.99 -27.75 7.23
N THR A 150 -2.94 -26.99 7.74
CA THR A 150 -3.50 -25.82 7.02
C THR A 150 -3.10 -24.55 7.76
N ALA A 151 -2.49 -23.62 7.05
CA ALA A 151 -2.14 -22.31 7.57
C ALA A 151 -2.79 -21.22 6.72
N GLN A 152 -3.39 -20.24 7.38
CA GLN A 152 -3.99 -19.09 6.71
C GLN A 152 -3.43 -17.79 7.28
N THR A 153 -2.91 -16.96 6.40
CA THR A 153 -2.45 -15.61 6.75
C THR A 153 -3.26 -14.59 5.99
N ARG A 154 -3.82 -13.60 6.68
CA ARG A 154 -4.60 -12.52 6.07
C ARG A 154 -3.96 -11.18 6.37
N GLN A 155 -3.83 -10.36 5.33
CA GLN A 155 -3.36 -8.99 5.39
C GLN A 155 -4.49 -8.08 4.94
N ARG A 156 -4.80 -7.04 5.73
CA ARG A 156 -5.83 -6.05 5.40
C ARG A 156 -5.24 -4.67 5.43
N LEU A 157 -5.53 -3.89 4.41
CA LEU A 157 -5.04 -2.54 4.27
C LEU A 157 -6.13 -1.65 3.67
N LEU A 158 -6.26 -0.45 4.22
CA LEU A 158 -7.13 0.59 3.70
C LEU A 158 -6.26 1.63 3.00
N VAL A 159 -6.57 1.92 1.75
CA VAL A 159 -5.83 2.89 0.93
C VAL A 159 -6.78 3.84 0.24
N GLN A 160 -6.46 5.12 0.22
CA GLN A 160 -7.22 6.11 -0.55
C GLN A 160 -6.96 5.93 -2.04
N SER A 161 -8.01 6.05 -2.86
CA SER A 161 -7.89 5.96 -4.33
C SER A 161 -6.85 6.94 -4.88
N GLY A 162 -5.89 6.43 -5.65
CA GLY A 162 -4.77 7.18 -6.21
C GLY A 162 -3.54 7.30 -5.31
N SER A 163 -3.57 6.72 -4.10
CA SER A 163 -2.45 6.73 -3.16
C SER A 163 -1.81 5.35 -3.04
N GLU A 164 -0.63 5.32 -2.42
CA GLU A 164 0.08 4.11 -2.06
C GLU A 164 -0.03 3.86 -0.55
N ALA A 165 -0.03 2.60 -0.17
CA ALA A 165 0.02 2.19 1.23
C ALA A 165 0.90 0.94 1.38
N SER A 166 1.57 0.85 2.52
CA SER A 166 2.46 -0.26 2.85
C SER A 166 2.13 -0.79 4.25
N LEU A 167 2.08 -2.09 4.38
CA LEU A 167 1.92 -2.81 5.65
C LEU A 167 3.09 -3.76 5.81
N ARG A 168 3.76 -3.71 6.97
CA ARG A 168 4.83 -4.65 7.32
C ARG A 168 4.63 -5.14 8.74
N VAL A 169 4.54 -6.45 8.91
CA VAL A 169 4.36 -7.12 10.20
C VAL A 169 5.32 -8.29 10.25
N GLY A 170 6.19 -8.34 11.24
CA GLY A 170 7.18 -9.42 11.33
C GLY A 170 8.07 -9.29 12.54
N GLU A 171 9.05 -10.17 12.57
CA GLU A 171 10.10 -10.22 13.59
C GLU A 171 11.49 -10.30 12.96
N THR A 172 12.48 -9.93 13.72
CA THR A 172 13.88 -10.05 13.31
C THR A 172 14.48 -11.29 13.95
N VAL A 173 14.93 -12.21 13.11
CA VAL A 173 15.48 -13.49 13.55
C VAL A 173 16.99 -13.50 13.35
N PRO A 174 17.80 -13.83 14.37
CA PRO A 174 19.24 -13.98 14.22
C PRO A 174 19.59 -15.30 13.53
N PHE A 175 20.42 -15.24 12.52
CA PHE A 175 21.05 -16.38 11.87
C PHE A 175 22.53 -16.40 12.25
N VAL A 176 22.99 -17.55 12.69
CA VAL A 176 24.40 -17.74 13.06
C VAL A 176 25.06 -18.53 11.94
N ASP A 177 25.98 -17.88 11.24
CA ASP A 177 26.83 -18.50 10.26
C ASP A 177 28.15 -18.90 10.92
N GLU A 178 28.49 -20.18 10.87
CA GLU A 178 29.75 -20.71 11.40
C GLU A 178 30.72 -21.00 10.25
N LEU A 179 31.83 -20.26 10.24
CA LEU A 179 32.94 -20.53 9.34
C LEU A 179 34.03 -21.27 10.10
N ILE A 180 34.31 -22.52 9.69
CA ILE A 180 35.40 -23.32 10.25
C ILE A 180 36.58 -23.19 9.30
N VAL A 181 37.66 -22.58 9.76
CA VAL A 181 38.91 -22.47 9.01
C VAL A 181 39.92 -23.45 9.62
N LEU A 182 40.30 -24.46 8.84
CA LEU A 182 41.26 -25.45 9.22
C LEU A 182 42.58 -25.17 8.50
N GLY A 183 43.61 -24.82 9.27
CA GLY A 183 44.98 -24.73 8.78
C GLY A 183 45.81 -25.97 9.20
N ARG A 184 47.00 -26.11 8.64
CA ARG A 184 47.87 -27.30 8.92
C ARG A 184 48.26 -27.43 10.38
N HIS A 185 48.30 -26.35 11.15
CA HIS A 185 48.74 -26.31 12.53
C HIS A 185 47.79 -25.61 13.49
N TYR A 186 46.68 -25.02 12.96
CA TYR A 186 45.68 -24.35 13.75
C TYR A 186 44.32 -24.39 13.03
N GLY A 187 43.27 -24.34 13.82
CA GLY A 187 41.90 -24.16 13.34
C GLY A 187 41.22 -23.11 14.20
N TYR A 188 40.39 -22.27 13.61
CA TYR A 188 39.51 -21.38 14.34
C TYR A 188 38.10 -21.45 13.80
N ILE A 189 37.14 -21.19 14.67
CA ILE A 189 35.72 -21.08 14.32
C ILE A 189 35.38 -19.60 14.42
N ALA A 190 35.00 -19.02 13.28
CA ALA A 190 34.40 -17.69 13.23
C ALA A 190 32.89 -17.84 13.22
N ARG A 191 32.22 -17.06 14.06
CA ARG A 191 30.76 -16.98 14.09
C ARG A 191 30.33 -15.60 13.71
N GLU A 192 29.46 -15.51 12.71
CA GLU A 192 28.84 -14.27 12.28
C GLU A 192 27.35 -14.37 12.56
N VAL A 193 26.78 -13.30 13.13
CA VAL A 193 25.33 -13.22 13.36
C VAL A 193 24.73 -12.26 12.37
N THR A 194 23.93 -12.78 11.47
CA THR A 194 23.16 -11.99 10.49
C THR A 194 21.72 -11.88 10.93
N LEU A 195 21.22 -10.66 11.04
CA LEU A 195 19.80 -10.42 11.36
C LEU A 195 18.96 -10.43 10.09
N ARG A 196 17.91 -11.24 10.08
CA ARG A 196 16.97 -11.36 8.95
C ARG A 196 15.54 -11.03 9.42
N ASN A 197 14.88 -10.13 8.68
CA ASN A 197 13.47 -9.84 8.92
C ASN A 197 12.61 -10.91 8.26
N VAL A 198 11.68 -11.48 9.01
CA VAL A 198 10.70 -12.45 8.54
C VAL A 198 9.30 -12.00 8.96
N GLY A 199 8.31 -12.29 8.14
CA GLY A 199 6.94 -11.88 8.39
C GLY A 199 6.16 -11.66 7.12
N ALA A 200 5.21 -10.75 7.18
CA ALA A 200 4.32 -10.41 6.11
C ALA A 200 4.49 -8.95 5.70
N SER A 201 4.61 -8.67 4.41
CA SER A 201 4.57 -7.33 3.85
C SER A 201 3.57 -7.24 2.71
N LEU A 202 2.97 -6.06 2.55
CA LEU A 202 2.00 -5.77 1.49
C LEU A 202 2.18 -4.32 1.06
N ASP A 203 2.70 -4.12 -0.12
CA ASP A 203 2.74 -2.81 -0.77
C ASP A 203 1.64 -2.75 -1.82
N VAL A 204 0.83 -1.69 -1.77
CA VAL A 204 -0.36 -1.55 -2.61
C VAL A 204 -0.50 -0.13 -3.13
N ARG A 205 -0.84 -0.03 -4.42
CA ARG A 205 -1.38 1.17 -5.04
C ARG A 205 -2.76 0.82 -5.61
N ALA A 206 -3.79 1.57 -5.20
CA ALA A 206 -5.15 1.36 -5.67
C ALA A 206 -5.69 2.62 -6.34
N ARG A 207 -6.38 2.46 -7.48
CA ARG A 207 -7.03 3.55 -8.20
C ARG A 207 -8.41 3.11 -8.67
N ILE A 208 -9.45 3.82 -8.26
CA ILE A 208 -10.80 3.60 -8.74
C ILE A 208 -10.89 4.16 -10.17
N ILE A 209 -11.50 3.39 -11.07
CA ILE A 209 -11.63 3.75 -12.49
C ILE A 209 -12.95 4.47 -12.68
N GLY A 210 -12.87 5.80 -12.93
CA GLY A 210 -14.06 6.64 -13.08
C GLY A 210 -14.98 6.59 -11.87
N ASP A 211 -16.29 6.64 -12.10
CA ASP A 211 -17.32 6.55 -11.05
C ASP A 211 -17.86 5.13 -10.85
N GLY A 212 -17.30 4.17 -11.58
CA GLY A 212 -17.71 2.77 -11.59
C GLY A 212 -17.22 1.94 -10.39
N PRO A 213 -17.57 0.65 -10.36
CA PRO A 213 -17.12 -0.28 -9.33
C PRO A 213 -15.71 -0.82 -9.59
N GLY A 214 -15.07 -0.46 -10.71
CA GLY A 214 -13.77 -0.97 -11.12
C GLY A 214 -12.63 -0.32 -10.32
N VAL A 215 -11.71 -1.14 -9.84
CA VAL A 215 -10.49 -0.71 -9.13
C VAL A 215 -9.28 -1.31 -9.83
N GLN A 216 -8.38 -0.47 -10.29
CA GLN A 216 -7.06 -0.87 -10.74
C GLN A 216 -6.14 -0.97 -9.52
N LEU A 217 -5.45 -2.09 -9.41
CA LEU A 217 -4.59 -2.43 -8.28
C LEU A 217 -3.22 -2.84 -8.78
N THR A 218 -2.20 -2.27 -8.18
CA THR A 218 -0.83 -2.80 -8.25
C THR A 218 -0.45 -3.21 -6.84
N LEU A 219 -0.11 -4.47 -6.65
CA LEU A 219 0.16 -5.02 -5.33
C LEU A 219 1.36 -5.96 -5.34
N THR A 220 2.11 -5.92 -4.23
CA THR A 220 3.26 -6.77 -4.00
C THR A 220 3.17 -7.37 -2.60
N PRO A 221 2.34 -8.41 -2.42
CA PRO A 221 2.30 -9.16 -1.18
C PRO A 221 3.54 -10.05 -1.04
N GLU A 222 4.08 -10.11 0.17
CA GLU A 222 5.19 -10.98 0.54
C GLU A 222 4.88 -11.64 1.87
N LEU A 223 5.19 -12.93 1.96
CA LEU A 223 5.11 -13.70 3.19
C LEU A 223 6.42 -14.47 3.37
N SER A 224 7.06 -14.29 4.51
CA SER A 224 8.26 -15.03 4.87
C SER A 224 8.16 -15.63 6.27
N GLY A 225 8.82 -16.75 6.48
CA GLY A 225 8.82 -17.43 7.75
C GLY A 225 10.05 -18.33 7.92
N VAL A 226 10.38 -18.67 9.17
CA VAL A 226 11.47 -19.57 9.50
C VAL A 226 10.92 -20.98 9.63
N SER A 227 11.52 -21.93 8.93
CA SER A 227 11.20 -23.35 9.09
C SER A 227 11.83 -23.88 10.37
N SER A 228 11.03 -24.54 11.21
CA SER A 228 11.51 -25.23 12.40
C SER A 228 12.35 -26.45 12.00
N GLY A 229 13.58 -26.53 12.47
CA GLY A 229 14.47 -27.68 12.21
C GLY A 229 15.92 -27.39 12.64
N ARG A 230 16.80 -28.39 12.52
CA ARG A 230 18.23 -28.25 12.82
C ARG A 230 18.94 -27.23 11.93
N SER A 231 18.43 -26.99 10.71
CA SER A 231 18.87 -25.90 9.83
C SER A 231 17.75 -24.90 9.74
N GLN A 232 17.96 -23.71 10.27
CA GLN A 232 17.06 -22.58 10.08
C GLN A 232 17.01 -22.22 8.59
N ARG A 233 15.86 -22.42 7.96
CA ARG A 233 15.63 -22.04 6.55
C ARG A 233 14.57 -20.96 6.51
N ILE A 234 14.83 -19.89 5.76
CA ILE A 234 13.81 -18.90 5.46
C ILE A 234 13.06 -19.38 4.22
N ARG A 235 11.74 -19.47 4.36
CA ARG A 235 10.82 -19.61 3.24
C ARG A 235 10.24 -18.25 2.95
N TYR A 236 10.13 -17.91 1.70
CA TYR A 236 9.46 -16.68 1.29
C TYR A 236 8.59 -16.94 0.07
N THR A 237 7.48 -16.23 0.01
CA THR A 237 6.57 -16.18 -1.13
C THR A 237 6.32 -14.73 -1.43
N GLN A 238 6.59 -14.32 -2.66
CA GLN A 238 6.39 -12.96 -3.14
C GLN A 238 5.66 -13.01 -4.48
N LEU A 239 4.72 -12.10 -4.65
CA LEU A 239 3.98 -11.89 -5.88
C LEU A 239 4.02 -10.40 -6.21
N ALA A 240 4.21 -10.07 -7.48
CA ALA A 240 4.03 -8.71 -7.98
C ALA A 240 3.03 -8.77 -9.14
N THR A 241 1.94 -8.04 -9.04
CA THR A 241 0.89 -8.07 -10.05
C THR A 241 0.16 -6.75 -10.17
N THR A 242 -0.36 -6.50 -11.38
CA THR A 242 -1.29 -5.40 -11.66
C THR A 242 -2.54 -5.98 -12.29
N LEU A 243 -3.69 -5.65 -11.73
CA LEU A 243 -4.98 -6.16 -12.20
C LEU A 243 -6.09 -5.14 -11.99
N THR A 244 -7.23 -5.41 -12.60
CA THR A 244 -8.47 -4.68 -12.34
C THR A 244 -9.48 -5.63 -11.71
N ALA A 245 -10.08 -5.22 -10.59
CA ALA A 245 -11.11 -5.97 -9.90
C ALA A 245 -12.33 -5.07 -9.66
N ASN A 246 -13.51 -5.66 -9.59
CA ASN A 246 -14.72 -4.95 -9.22
C ASN A 246 -14.92 -4.92 -7.70
N ASP A 247 -15.68 -3.96 -7.24
CA ASP A 247 -16.09 -3.85 -5.83
C ASP A 247 -16.74 -5.14 -5.33
N GLY A 248 -16.32 -5.61 -4.16
CA GLY A 248 -16.78 -6.86 -3.54
C GLY A 248 -16.20 -8.13 -4.18
N ALA A 249 -15.48 -8.05 -5.29
CA ALA A 249 -14.92 -9.21 -5.98
C ALA A 249 -13.82 -9.88 -5.20
N THR A 250 -13.79 -11.21 -5.27
CA THR A 250 -12.65 -12.03 -4.82
C THR A 250 -11.97 -12.63 -6.05
N VAL A 251 -10.68 -12.40 -6.17
CA VAL A 251 -9.86 -12.83 -7.31
C VAL A 251 -8.73 -13.71 -6.80
N THR A 252 -8.54 -14.88 -7.41
CA THR A 252 -7.36 -15.70 -7.17
C THR A 252 -6.19 -15.10 -7.96
N LEU A 253 -5.16 -14.66 -7.25
CA LEU A 253 -3.97 -14.04 -7.84
C LEU A 253 -2.99 -15.08 -8.34
N ALA A 254 -2.76 -16.12 -7.54
CA ALA A 254 -1.84 -17.20 -7.85
C ALA A 254 -2.23 -18.47 -7.11
N THR A 255 -1.94 -19.60 -7.73
CA THR A 255 -1.99 -20.91 -7.11
C THR A 255 -0.64 -21.57 -7.36
N PHE A 256 -0.02 -22.05 -6.30
CA PHE A 256 1.29 -22.70 -6.34
C PHE A 256 1.18 -24.06 -5.69
N GLY A 257 1.73 -25.07 -6.34
CA GLY A 257 1.79 -26.42 -5.78
C GLY A 257 3.22 -26.94 -5.92
N GLU A 258 3.80 -27.41 -4.84
CA GLU A 258 5.14 -28.00 -4.79
C GLU A 258 5.06 -29.46 -4.37
N ASN A 259 5.59 -30.34 -5.23
CA ASN A 259 5.87 -31.73 -4.90
C ASN A 259 7.37 -31.86 -4.59
N ALA A 260 7.71 -32.05 -3.33
CA ALA A 260 9.10 -32.16 -2.88
C ALA A 260 9.82 -33.43 -3.38
N ASP A 261 9.14 -34.35 -4.06
CA ASP A 261 9.74 -35.59 -4.58
C ASP A 261 10.83 -35.30 -5.65
N PHE A 262 10.74 -34.19 -6.39
CA PHE A 262 11.73 -33.89 -7.44
C PHE A 262 13.14 -33.61 -6.86
N TYR A 263 13.25 -32.86 -5.79
CA TYR A 263 14.54 -32.51 -5.19
C TYR A 263 15.13 -33.61 -4.33
N ARG A 264 14.31 -34.53 -3.83
CA ARG A 264 14.75 -35.64 -2.98
C ARG A 264 15.39 -36.80 -3.74
N ILE A 265 14.87 -37.11 -4.91
CA ILE A 265 15.44 -38.18 -5.75
C ILE A 265 16.86 -37.84 -6.17
N PHE A 266 17.18 -36.56 -6.23
CA PHE A 266 18.49 -36.10 -6.70
C PHE A 266 19.54 -35.97 -5.60
N LEU A 267 19.17 -35.75 -4.34
CA LEU A 267 20.11 -35.39 -3.26
C LEU A 267 20.33 -36.40 -2.14
N ALA A 268 19.47 -37.36 -1.93
CA ALA A 268 19.72 -38.39 -0.90
C ALA A 268 18.79 -39.59 -1.06
N GLY A 269 19.37 -40.71 -1.46
CA GLY A 269 18.71 -42.00 -1.35
C GLY A 269 18.27 -42.29 0.09
N LEU A 270 17.06 -42.83 0.26
CA LEU A 270 16.55 -43.61 1.38
C LEU A 270 15.69 -42.97 2.48
N ALA A 271 15.38 -41.69 2.50
CA ALA A 271 14.29 -41.23 3.37
C ALA A 271 13.04 -40.92 2.55
N ARG A 272 12.00 -41.72 2.67
CA ARG A 272 10.70 -41.49 2.01
C ARG A 272 9.79 -40.64 2.88
N THR A 273 10.07 -39.35 2.95
CA THR A 273 9.09 -38.38 3.43
C THR A 273 8.48 -37.68 2.19
N ARG A 274 7.21 -37.77 1.98
CA ARG A 274 6.50 -37.05 0.94
C ARG A 274 5.93 -35.79 1.55
N ASP A 275 6.40 -34.63 1.12
CA ASP A 275 5.82 -33.36 1.46
C ASP A 275 5.16 -32.79 0.19
N ALA A 276 3.86 -32.66 0.21
CA ALA A 276 3.13 -31.89 -0.79
C ALA A 276 2.66 -30.61 -0.13
N SER A 277 2.96 -29.48 -0.75
CA SER A 277 2.43 -28.20 -0.31
C SER A 277 1.73 -27.50 -1.45
N SER A 278 0.58 -26.93 -1.17
CA SER A 278 -0.11 -26.04 -2.07
C SER A 278 -0.36 -24.71 -1.39
N MET A 279 -0.23 -23.64 -2.13
CA MET A 279 -0.50 -22.28 -1.65
C MET A 279 -1.40 -21.58 -2.67
N GLN A 280 -2.44 -20.96 -2.16
CA GLN A 280 -3.34 -20.11 -2.94
C GLN A 280 -3.30 -18.69 -2.38
N ILE A 281 -3.13 -17.73 -3.26
CA ILE A 281 -3.17 -16.31 -2.92
C ILE A 281 -4.45 -15.72 -3.49
N THR A 282 -5.31 -15.21 -2.61
CA THR A 282 -6.58 -14.59 -2.99
C THR A 282 -6.61 -13.12 -2.57
N LEU A 283 -7.26 -12.31 -3.38
CA LEU A 283 -7.47 -10.88 -3.18
C LEU A 283 -8.95 -10.60 -3.09
N ARG A 284 -9.37 -9.85 -2.08
CA ARG A 284 -10.70 -9.25 -2.00
C ARG A 284 -10.58 -7.74 -1.96
N VAL A 285 -11.39 -7.07 -2.77
CA VAL A 285 -11.42 -5.61 -2.91
C VAL A 285 -12.78 -5.10 -2.49
N THR A 286 -12.82 -4.03 -1.70
CA THR A 286 -14.07 -3.37 -1.31
C THR A 286 -13.88 -1.86 -1.33
N ILE A 287 -14.76 -1.15 -2.02
CA ILE A 287 -14.76 0.31 -2.05
C ILE A 287 -15.55 0.81 -0.84
N GLU A 288 -14.94 1.69 -0.05
CA GLU A 288 -15.59 2.32 1.09
C GLU A 288 -15.86 3.79 0.82
N ALA A 289 -16.96 4.29 1.39
CA ALA A 289 -17.22 5.72 1.41
C ALA A 289 -16.08 6.46 2.11
N PRO A 290 -15.80 7.72 1.75
CA PRO A 290 -14.81 8.51 2.44
C PRO A 290 -15.16 8.60 3.93
N SER A 291 -14.14 8.40 4.77
CA SER A 291 -14.29 8.45 6.22
C SER A 291 -14.79 9.85 6.62
N GLY A 292 -15.99 9.96 7.16
CA GLY A 292 -16.62 11.24 7.53
C GLY A 292 -17.89 11.57 6.74
N ALA A 293 -18.31 10.78 5.76
CA ALA A 293 -19.64 10.90 5.20
C ALA A 293 -20.68 10.50 6.26
N PRO A 294 -21.69 11.31 6.55
CA PRO A 294 -22.76 10.92 7.46
C PRO A 294 -23.44 9.66 6.89
N GLU A 295 -23.61 8.65 7.73
CA GLU A 295 -24.31 7.43 7.42
C GLU A 295 -25.69 7.81 6.84
N PRO A 296 -26.09 7.28 5.65
CA PRO A 296 -27.38 7.57 5.10
C PRO A 296 -28.44 7.11 6.11
N ALA A 297 -29.30 8.03 6.51
CA ALA A 297 -30.40 7.75 7.46
C ALA A 297 -31.22 6.55 6.92
N PRO A 298 -31.59 5.60 7.79
CA PRO A 298 -32.39 4.45 7.35
C PRO A 298 -33.69 4.95 6.73
N ALA A 299 -33.96 4.46 5.51
CA ALA A 299 -35.20 4.75 4.82
C ALA A 299 -36.38 4.26 5.69
N ARG A 300 -37.27 5.21 6.04
CA ARG A 300 -38.53 4.93 6.75
C ARG A 300 -39.58 4.34 5.81
#